data_87daa6d7dab198048c74788c09ccb7e7
#
_entry.id   87daa6d7dab198048c74788c09ccb7e7
#
_cell.length_a   1.000
_cell.length_b   1.000
_cell.length_c   1.000
_cell.angle_alpha   90.00
_cell.angle_beta   90.00
_cell.angle_gamma   90.00
#
_symmetry.space_group_name_H-M   'P 1'
#
loop_
_entity.id
_entity.type
_entity.pdbx_description
1 polymer ?
#
loop_
_entity_poly.entity_id
_entity_poly.type
_entity_poly.pdbx_seq_one_letter_code
_entity_poly.pdbx_strand_id
1 'polypeptide(L)'
;MRKYYTTSLLVFSILGGVVTYLLISSMADTPTSVLFGAITTLGISIVIPAMFAFADRKFTPLRKEIKEPIVIDERVNYIVGKEVRQGFILTTKDSLYVISVDNDKPIKFEIKKSDIKKISVTEGVYLNIFLDYDKCIRAFVANGEELSSRLRAEGFGK
;
A
#
# COMPACT_ATOMS: atom_id res chain seq x y z
N MET A 1 1.69 -3.96 -7.37
CA MET A 1 0.52 -3.57 -6.56
C MET A 1 -0.63 -2.95 -7.34
N ARG A 2 -0.43 -2.01 -8.25
CA ARG A 2 -1.54 -1.41 -9.01
C ARG A 2 -2.54 -2.41 -9.61
N LYS A 3 -2.07 -3.51 -10.22
CA LYS A 3 -2.96 -4.51 -10.85
C LYS A 3 -3.85 -5.26 -9.85
N TYR A 4 -3.29 -5.80 -8.77
CA TYR A 4 -4.06 -6.55 -7.75
C TYR A 4 -5.06 -5.66 -7.01
N TYR A 5 -4.62 -4.44 -6.66
CA TYR A 5 -5.47 -3.47 -6.00
C TYR A 5 -6.66 -3.07 -6.88
N THR A 6 -6.42 -2.83 -8.17
CA THR A 6 -7.47 -2.49 -9.13
C THR A 6 -8.46 -3.64 -9.30
N THR A 7 -7.96 -4.89 -9.41
CA THR A 7 -8.81 -6.07 -9.55
C THR A 7 -9.65 -6.31 -8.29
N SER A 8 -9.03 -6.25 -7.11
CA SER A 8 -9.75 -6.41 -5.84
C SER A 8 -10.80 -5.33 -5.65
N LEU A 9 -10.48 -4.07 -5.92
CA LEU A 9 -11.42 -2.96 -5.83
C LEU A 9 -12.62 -3.17 -6.77
N LEU A 10 -12.38 -3.60 -7.99
CA LEU A 10 -13.43 -3.87 -8.98
C LEU A 10 -14.36 -5.00 -8.50
N VAL A 11 -13.80 -6.08 -7.97
CA VAL A 11 -14.58 -7.19 -7.40
C VAL A 11 -15.44 -6.71 -6.22
N PHE A 12 -14.86 -5.97 -5.28
CA PHE A 12 -15.60 -5.42 -4.14
C PHE A 12 -16.69 -4.42 -4.56
N SER A 13 -16.43 -3.61 -5.57
CA SER A 13 -17.43 -2.66 -6.10
C SER A 13 -18.63 -3.37 -6.70
N ILE A 14 -18.37 -4.42 -7.50
CA ILE A 14 -19.44 -5.23 -8.11
C ILE A 14 -20.23 -5.98 -7.04
N LEU A 15 -19.54 -6.64 -6.09
CA LEU A 15 -20.21 -7.33 -4.98
C LEU A 15 -21.07 -6.38 -4.15
N GLY A 16 -20.57 -5.19 -3.82
CA GLY A 16 -21.34 -4.16 -3.12
C GLY A 16 -22.59 -3.75 -3.89
N GLY A 17 -22.49 -3.56 -5.20
CA GLY A 17 -23.64 -3.26 -6.06
C GLY A 17 -24.67 -4.39 -6.10
N VAL A 18 -24.21 -5.65 -6.23
CA VAL A 18 -25.08 -6.84 -6.23
C VAL A 18 -25.81 -6.98 -4.88
N VAL A 19 -25.10 -6.83 -3.77
CA VAL A 19 -25.72 -6.89 -2.43
C VAL A 19 -26.76 -5.78 -2.28
N THR A 20 -26.46 -4.56 -2.69
CA THR A 20 -27.41 -3.43 -2.65
C THR A 20 -28.65 -3.71 -3.52
N TYR A 21 -28.44 -4.23 -4.74
CA TYR A 21 -29.54 -4.65 -5.61
C TYR A 21 -30.45 -5.66 -4.92
N LEU A 22 -29.89 -6.73 -4.35
CA LEU A 22 -30.65 -7.79 -3.68
C LEU A 22 -31.43 -7.28 -2.46
N LEU A 23 -30.83 -6.40 -1.66
CA LEU A 23 -31.49 -5.80 -0.50
C LEU A 23 -32.65 -4.91 -0.91
N ILE A 24 -32.49 -4.10 -1.94
CA ILE A 24 -33.53 -3.16 -2.38
C ILE A 24 -34.61 -3.86 -3.21
N SER A 25 -34.28 -4.92 -3.94
CA SER A 25 -35.24 -5.67 -4.76
C SER A 25 -36.38 -6.32 -3.95
N SER A 26 -36.19 -6.47 -2.64
CA SER A 26 -37.25 -6.93 -1.73
C SER A 26 -38.23 -5.82 -1.33
N MET A 27 -37.91 -4.54 -1.58
CA MET A 27 -38.65 -3.36 -1.09
C MET A 27 -39.05 -2.40 -2.21
N ALA A 28 -38.45 -2.49 -3.38
CA ALA A 28 -38.66 -1.60 -4.52
C ALA A 28 -38.76 -2.37 -5.86
N ASP A 29 -39.23 -1.69 -6.89
CA ASP A 29 -39.29 -2.24 -8.25
C ASP A 29 -37.89 -2.50 -8.84
N THR A 30 -37.84 -3.33 -9.88
CA THR A 30 -36.59 -3.73 -10.53
C THR A 30 -35.77 -2.54 -11.06
N PRO A 31 -36.33 -1.54 -11.76
CA PRO A 31 -35.57 -0.38 -12.23
C PRO A 31 -34.91 0.39 -11.09
N THR A 32 -35.61 0.62 -9.99
CA THR A 32 -35.09 1.29 -8.79
C THR A 32 -33.95 0.50 -8.17
N SER A 33 -34.11 -0.80 -8.02
CA SER A 33 -33.10 -1.70 -7.44
C SER A 33 -31.82 -1.73 -8.27
N VAL A 34 -31.93 -1.77 -9.61
CA VAL A 34 -30.79 -1.70 -10.54
C VAL A 34 -30.06 -0.36 -10.42
N LEU A 35 -30.82 0.74 -10.34
CA LEU A 35 -30.25 2.07 -10.19
C LEU A 35 -29.42 2.20 -8.91
N PHE A 36 -29.93 1.76 -7.77
CA PHE A 36 -29.20 1.79 -6.50
C PHE A 36 -27.97 0.87 -6.50
N GLY A 37 -28.06 -0.33 -7.09
CA GLY A 37 -26.94 -1.22 -7.28
C GLY A 37 -25.82 -0.59 -8.12
N ALA A 38 -26.19 0.09 -9.23
CA ALA A 38 -25.24 0.79 -10.10
C ALA A 38 -24.58 1.99 -9.37
N ILE A 39 -25.35 2.80 -8.66
CA ILE A 39 -24.84 3.94 -7.88
C ILE A 39 -23.86 3.45 -6.82
N THR A 40 -24.15 2.36 -6.12
CA THR A 40 -23.25 1.78 -5.11
C THR A 40 -21.96 1.30 -5.75
N THR A 41 -22.03 0.57 -6.86
CA THR A 41 -20.84 0.11 -7.59
C THR A 41 -19.96 1.29 -8.01
N LEU A 42 -20.53 2.31 -8.63
CA LEU A 42 -19.80 3.52 -9.05
C LEU A 42 -19.24 4.29 -7.85
N GLY A 43 -20.03 4.44 -6.78
CA GLY A 43 -19.63 5.13 -5.56
C GLY A 43 -18.38 4.47 -4.93
N ILE A 44 -18.40 3.15 -4.75
CA ILE A 44 -17.25 2.41 -4.22
C ILE A 44 -16.03 2.56 -5.15
N SER A 45 -16.23 2.43 -6.47
CA SER A 45 -15.17 2.52 -7.47
C SER A 45 -14.48 3.88 -7.52
N ILE A 46 -15.16 4.95 -7.14
CA ILE A 46 -14.63 6.32 -7.19
C ILE A 46 -14.16 6.76 -5.80
N VAL A 47 -14.99 6.56 -4.78
CA VAL A 47 -14.75 7.10 -3.43
C VAL A 47 -13.52 6.46 -2.80
N ILE A 48 -13.38 5.13 -2.88
CA ILE A 48 -12.25 4.45 -2.25
C ILE A 48 -10.90 4.89 -2.85
N PRO A 49 -10.69 4.91 -4.17
CA PRO A 49 -9.45 5.43 -4.76
C PRO A 49 -9.19 6.90 -4.42
N ALA A 50 -10.24 7.73 -4.40
CA ALA A 50 -10.12 9.14 -4.04
C ALA A 50 -9.67 9.32 -2.59
N MET A 51 -10.22 8.55 -1.65
CA MET A 51 -9.78 8.56 -0.25
C MET A 51 -8.31 8.18 -0.10
N PHE A 52 -7.85 7.14 -0.81
CA PHE A 52 -6.44 6.76 -0.78
C PHE A 52 -5.54 7.82 -1.43
N ALA A 53 -5.95 8.38 -2.56
CA ALA A 53 -5.20 9.47 -3.20
C ALA A 53 -5.09 10.69 -2.29
N PHE A 54 -6.15 11.03 -1.56
CA PHE A 54 -6.15 12.12 -0.60
C PHE A 54 -5.23 11.81 0.60
N ALA A 55 -5.33 10.60 1.17
CA ALA A 55 -4.47 10.17 2.27
C ALA A 55 -2.98 10.17 1.89
N ASP A 56 -2.67 9.81 0.64
CA ASP A 56 -1.29 9.76 0.13
C ASP A 56 -0.74 11.14 -0.27
N ARG A 57 -1.59 12.17 -0.37
CA ARG A 57 -1.19 13.51 -0.80
C ARG A 57 -0.08 14.11 0.07
N LYS A 58 -0.10 13.82 1.37
CA LYS A 58 0.92 14.28 2.33
C LYS A 58 2.34 13.74 2.04
N PHE A 59 2.44 12.60 1.36
CA PHE A 59 3.73 11.99 1.00
C PHE A 59 4.29 12.47 -0.35
N THR A 60 3.46 13.15 -1.15
CA THR A 60 3.83 13.61 -2.50
C THR A 60 5.07 14.53 -2.52
N PRO A 61 5.25 15.48 -1.59
CA PRO A 61 6.45 16.32 -1.56
C PRO A 61 7.72 15.50 -1.39
N LEU A 62 7.73 14.55 -0.43
CA LEU A 62 8.90 13.72 -0.16
C LEU A 62 9.25 12.79 -1.32
N ARG A 63 8.26 12.30 -2.05
CA ARG A 63 8.46 11.49 -3.26
C ARG A 63 9.10 12.30 -4.39
N LYS A 64 8.72 13.58 -4.55
CA LYS A 64 9.29 14.48 -5.56
C LYS A 64 10.73 14.87 -5.28
N GLU A 65 11.17 14.79 -4.03
CA GLU A 65 12.57 15.01 -3.66
C GLU A 65 13.51 13.89 -4.14
N ILE A 66 12.96 12.70 -4.42
CA ILE A 66 13.73 11.58 -4.97
C ILE A 66 13.89 11.84 -6.46
N LYS A 67 15.09 12.26 -6.86
CA LYS A 67 15.40 12.63 -8.26
C LYS A 67 15.64 11.42 -9.15
N GLU A 68 16.02 10.30 -8.55
CA GLU A 68 16.30 9.07 -9.27
C GLU A 68 15.03 8.33 -9.68
N PRO A 69 15.05 7.54 -10.74
CA PRO A 69 13.93 6.70 -11.13
C PRO A 69 13.55 5.72 -10.02
N ILE A 70 12.29 5.74 -9.61
CA ILE A 70 11.75 4.81 -8.60
C ILE A 70 11.47 3.48 -9.28
N VAL A 71 12.10 2.41 -8.81
CA VAL A 71 11.96 1.03 -9.32
C VAL A 71 10.82 0.30 -8.60
N ILE A 72 10.78 0.39 -7.28
CA ILE A 72 9.72 -0.19 -6.45
C ILE A 72 9.03 0.95 -5.70
N ASP A 73 7.72 0.94 -5.71
CA ASP A 73 6.85 1.88 -5.00
C ASP A 73 5.73 1.07 -4.34
N GLU A 74 5.89 0.83 -3.04
CA GLU A 74 4.99 -0.05 -2.28
C GLU A 74 4.46 0.64 -1.03
N ARG A 75 3.13 0.61 -0.87
CA ARG A 75 2.50 1.10 0.36
C ARG A 75 2.63 0.07 1.46
N VAL A 76 3.05 0.52 2.63
CA VAL A 76 3.30 -0.34 3.80
C VAL A 76 2.80 0.33 5.07
N ASN A 77 2.64 -0.47 6.13
CA ASN A 77 2.41 0.02 7.47
C ASN A 77 3.62 -0.34 8.33
N TYR A 78 4.35 0.65 8.82
CA TYR A 78 5.49 0.45 9.70
C TYR A 78 5.03 0.17 11.14
N ILE A 79 5.72 -0.75 11.80
CA ILE A 79 5.50 -1.07 13.20
C ILE A 79 6.61 -0.41 14.01
N VAL A 80 6.25 0.58 14.80
CA VAL A 80 7.16 1.34 15.66
C VAL A 80 6.71 1.17 17.12
N GLY A 81 7.33 0.24 17.84
CA GLY A 81 6.87 -0.14 19.16
C GLY A 81 5.48 -0.78 19.12
N LYS A 82 4.47 -0.09 19.68
CA LYS A 82 3.06 -0.51 19.67
C LYS A 82 2.22 0.23 18.61
N GLU A 83 2.81 1.18 17.90
CA GLU A 83 2.11 2.00 16.92
C GLU A 83 2.24 1.43 15.52
N VAL A 84 1.18 1.61 14.72
CA VAL A 84 1.16 1.30 13.29
C VAL A 84 1.12 2.61 12.52
N ARG A 85 2.17 2.88 11.72
CA ARG A 85 2.33 4.12 10.98
C ARG A 85 2.27 3.83 9.48
N GLN A 86 1.38 4.50 8.77
CA GLN A 86 1.29 4.40 7.31
C GLN A 86 2.53 4.98 6.64
N GLY A 87 2.93 4.39 5.52
CA GLY A 87 4.04 4.88 4.75
C GLY A 87 4.26 4.14 3.43
N PHE A 88 5.46 4.33 2.89
CA PHE A 88 5.89 3.73 1.63
C PHE A 88 7.32 3.21 1.74
N ILE A 89 7.58 2.10 1.07
CA ILE A 89 8.91 1.67 0.68
C ILE A 89 9.09 2.04 -0.79
N LEU A 90 10.08 2.88 -1.06
CA LEU A 90 10.49 3.23 -2.41
C LEU A 90 11.92 2.77 -2.62
N THR A 91 12.24 2.28 -3.80
CA THR A 91 13.63 1.98 -4.14
C THR A 91 14.04 2.72 -5.40
N THR A 92 15.28 3.14 -5.42
CA THR A 92 16.02 3.50 -6.62
C THR A 92 17.07 2.42 -6.91
N LYS A 93 17.97 2.64 -7.82
CA LYS A 93 19.04 1.69 -8.13
C LYS A 93 19.93 1.39 -6.92
N ASP A 94 20.25 2.41 -6.12
CA ASP A 94 21.28 2.35 -5.08
C ASP A 94 20.78 2.58 -3.66
N SER A 95 19.53 3.02 -3.50
CA SER A 95 18.94 3.38 -2.19
C SER A 95 17.52 2.85 -2.01
N LEU A 96 17.19 2.55 -0.76
CA LEU A 96 15.84 2.26 -0.29
C LEU A 96 15.39 3.44 0.58
N TYR A 97 14.23 3.98 0.26
CA TYR A 97 13.61 5.07 1.01
C TYR A 97 12.44 4.54 1.83
N VAL A 98 12.47 4.84 3.10
CA VAL A 98 11.36 4.65 4.04
C VAL A 98 10.67 5.98 4.21
N ILE A 99 9.45 6.10 3.74
CA ILE A 99 8.62 7.27 3.96
C ILE A 99 7.51 6.88 4.93
N SER A 100 7.35 7.65 6.01
CA SER A 100 6.36 7.39 7.04
C SER A 100 5.81 8.69 7.61
N VAL A 101 4.98 8.61 8.63
CA VAL A 101 4.45 9.76 9.37
C VAL A 101 4.89 9.64 10.82
N ASP A 102 5.42 10.73 11.35
CA ASP A 102 5.73 10.88 12.77
C ASP A 102 5.09 12.16 13.29
N ASN A 103 4.24 12.05 14.32
CA ASN A 103 3.48 13.19 14.86
C ASN A 103 2.80 14.03 13.76
N ASP A 104 2.08 13.37 12.85
CA ASP A 104 1.40 13.93 11.67
C ASP A 104 2.31 14.58 10.62
N LYS A 105 3.62 14.58 10.83
CA LYS A 105 4.60 15.09 9.87
C LYS A 105 5.16 13.94 9.02
N PRO A 106 5.16 14.07 7.69
CA PRO A 106 5.79 13.09 6.84
C PRO A 106 7.32 13.17 7.01
N ILE A 107 7.94 12.01 7.20
CA ILE A 107 9.39 11.84 7.35
C ILE A 107 9.91 10.89 6.28
N LYS A 108 11.16 11.11 5.87
CA LYS A 108 11.86 10.29 4.88
C LYS A 108 13.23 9.86 5.41
N PHE A 109 13.50 8.58 5.34
CA PHE A 109 14.83 8.01 5.62
C PHE A 109 15.37 7.36 4.35
N GLU A 110 16.60 7.68 4.01
CA GLU A 110 17.34 7.03 2.96
C GLU A 110 18.28 5.99 3.57
N ILE A 111 18.29 4.80 2.99
CA ILE A 111 19.12 3.67 3.39
C ILE A 111 19.86 3.19 2.15
N LYS A 112 21.16 3.25 2.17
CA LYS A 112 21.98 2.75 1.06
C LYS A 112 21.82 1.24 0.94
N LYS A 113 21.81 0.75 -0.26
CA LYS A 113 21.72 -0.69 -0.56
C LYS A 113 22.79 -1.51 0.17
N SER A 114 24.01 -0.94 0.30
CA SER A 114 25.15 -1.54 1.03
C SER A 114 24.85 -1.79 2.51
N ASP A 115 23.98 -0.98 3.12
CA ASP A 115 23.71 -0.99 4.56
C ASP A 115 22.62 -2.01 4.93
N ILE A 116 21.99 -2.62 3.93
CA ILE A 116 20.96 -3.65 4.11
C ILE A 116 21.62 -5.01 4.10
N LYS A 117 21.68 -5.64 5.26
CA LYS A 117 22.31 -6.97 5.45
C LYS A 117 21.39 -8.11 4.99
N LYS A 118 20.12 -8.04 5.36
CA LYS A 118 19.17 -9.12 5.13
C LYS A 118 17.76 -8.60 5.04
N ILE A 119 16.98 -9.23 4.17
CA ILE A 119 15.52 -9.06 4.12
C ILE A 119 14.90 -10.41 4.44
N SER A 120 13.93 -10.44 5.36
CA SER A 120 13.16 -11.63 5.66
C SER A 120 11.68 -11.32 5.76
N VAL A 121 10.86 -12.35 5.59
CA VAL A 121 9.41 -12.26 5.74
C VAL A 121 8.98 -13.20 6.86
N THR A 122 8.07 -12.74 7.68
CA THR A 122 7.44 -13.54 8.74
C THR A 122 5.94 -13.53 8.51
N GLU A 123 5.29 -14.70 8.63
CA GLU A 123 3.85 -14.88 8.44
C GLU A 123 3.32 -14.40 7.07
N GLY A 124 4.20 -14.33 6.05
CA GLY A 124 3.84 -13.90 4.70
C GLY A 124 3.57 -12.40 4.51
N VAL A 125 3.40 -11.66 5.60
CA VAL A 125 2.97 -10.25 5.58
C VAL A 125 3.90 -9.28 6.31
N TYR A 126 4.77 -9.77 7.22
CA TYR A 126 5.72 -8.91 7.92
C TYR A 126 7.06 -8.91 7.20
N LEU A 127 7.38 -7.82 6.55
CA LEU A 127 8.69 -7.58 5.96
C LEU A 127 9.63 -7.02 7.03
N ASN A 128 10.77 -7.69 7.24
CA ASN A 128 11.82 -7.26 8.16
C ASN A 128 13.08 -6.95 7.33
N ILE A 129 13.54 -5.70 7.42
CA ILE A 129 14.75 -5.21 6.76
C ILE A 129 15.81 -5.00 7.84
N PHE A 130 16.82 -5.85 7.85
CA PHE A 130 17.92 -5.81 8.83
C PHE A 130 19.04 -4.94 8.30
N LEU A 131 19.43 -3.96 9.08
CA LEU A 131 20.51 -3.04 8.82
C LEU A 131 21.71 -3.39 9.71
N ASP A 132 22.80 -2.66 9.56
CA ASP A 132 23.93 -2.72 10.47
C ASP A 132 23.53 -2.34 11.92
N TYR A 133 24.29 -2.81 12.90
CA TYR A 133 24.11 -2.52 14.34
C TYR A 133 22.75 -2.95 14.91
N ASP A 134 22.26 -4.13 14.53
CA ASP A 134 21.02 -4.76 15.03
C ASP A 134 19.74 -3.92 14.83
N LYS A 135 19.79 -2.94 13.95
CA LYS A 135 18.60 -2.18 13.57
C LYS A 135 17.76 -2.97 12.59
N CYS A 136 16.47 -3.03 12.87
CA CYS A 136 15.49 -3.68 12.00
C CYS A 136 14.32 -2.74 11.74
N ILE A 137 13.97 -2.60 10.47
CA ILE A 137 12.74 -1.94 10.05
C ILE A 137 11.71 -3.03 9.80
N ARG A 138 10.61 -2.96 10.53
CA ARG A 138 9.50 -3.91 10.38
C ARG A 138 8.31 -3.22 9.74
N ALA A 139 7.81 -3.81 8.68
CA ALA A 139 6.66 -3.29 7.95
C ALA A 139 5.64 -4.40 7.69
N PHE A 140 4.37 -4.08 7.86
CA PHE A 140 3.25 -4.91 7.43
C PHE A 140 2.91 -4.54 5.98
N VAL A 141 2.85 -5.54 5.11
CA VAL A 141 2.59 -5.40 3.67
C VAL A 141 1.57 -6.44 3.20
N ALA A 142 0.84 -6.13 2.17
CA ALA A 142 -0.21 -7.02 1.68
C ALA A 142 0.35 -8.36 1.15
N ASN A 143 1.54 -8.36 0.55
CA ASN A 143 2.25 -9.55 0.08
C ASN A 143 3.75 -9.38 0.35
N GLY A 144 4.19 -9.84 1.53
CA GLY A 144 5.57 -9.71 1.97
C GLY A 144 6.54 -10.53 1.14
N GLU A 145 6.15 -11.73 0.72
CA GLU A 145 7.00 -12.62 -0.08
C GLU A 145 7.29 -12.02 -1.45
N GLU A 146 6.27 -11.51 -2.12
CA GLU A 146 6.44 -10.85 -3.43
C GLU A 146 7.35 -9.62 -3.31
N LEU A 147 7.09 -8.75 -2.32
CA LEU A 147 7.90 -7.56 -2.12
C LEU A 147 9.34 -7.92 -1.78
N SER A 148 9.57 -8.90 -0.90
CA SER A 148 10.89 -9.41 -0.55
C SER A 148 11.63 -9.95 -1.77
N SER A 149 10.94 -10.74 -2.61
CA SER A 149 11.52 -11.29 -3.85
C SER A 149 11.93 -10.16 -4.81
N ARG A 150 11.08 -9.16 -5.00
CA ARG A 150 11.38 -7.99 -5.85
C ARG A 150 12.57 -7.19 -5.30
N LEU A 151 12.62 -6.94 -4.00
CA LEU A 151 13.75 -6.23 -3.37
C LEU A 151 15.06 -7.00 -3.55
N ARG A 152 15.06 -8.33 -3.39
CA ARG A 152 16.24 -9.16 -3.62
C ARG A 152 16.66 -9.20 -5.09
N ALA A 153 15.70 -9.25 -6.02
CA ALA A 153 15.98 -9.18 -7.46
C ALA A 153 16.69 -7.89 -7.84
N GLU A 154 16.33 -6.78 -7.18
CA GLU A 154 17.05 -5.51 -7.32
C GLU A 154 18.37 -5.47 -6.51
N GLY A 155 18.73 -6.56 -5.81
CA GLY A 155 19.98 -6.73 -5.06
C GLY A 155 19.99 -6.09 -3.67
N PHE A 156 18.84 -5.81 -3.09
CA PHE A 156 18.72 -5.39 -1.69
C PHE A 156 18.71 -6.61 -0.77
N GLY A 157 19.57 -6.64 0.25
CA GLY A 157 19.63 -7.68 1.27
C GLY A 157 20.01 -9.05 0.68
N LYS A 158 21.28 -9.30 0.61
CA LYS A 158 21.86 -10.60 0.19
C LYS A 158 21.44 -11.73 1.09
#